data_7ab069056fe730953236710de3ac8e1f
#
_entry.id   7ab069056fe730953236710de3ac8e1f
#
_cell.length_a   1.000
_cell.length_b   1.000
_cell.length_c   1.000
_cell.angle_alpha   90.00
_cell.angle_beta   90.00
_cell.angle_gamma   90.00
#
_symmetry.space_group_name_H-M   'P 1'
#
loop_
_entity.id
_entity.type
_entity.pdbx_description
1 polymer ?
#
loop_
_entity_poly.entity_id
_entity_poly.type
_entity_poly.pdbx_seq_one_letter_code
_entity_poly.pdbx_strand_id
1 'polypeptide(L)'
;MPNTLFDLSGKVAVITGSTRGIGKSMAEELARVGCKVVVSSRKADAVEATRAEFEKQGFEVLGIPCNVSRKEELQALVDKTVVKWGRVDVAVANAAVNPYYGPLAQIPDEAFDKVFLNNVKSVLWLASITLPGMAERGGGCFITVGSIGGIRANTVIGAYGMSKAADHHLVRNLAAEWGPKNVRVNAIAPGLIKTDFAKALWEDPARRKAREDETPLRRLGVPRDIGGIAVFLASEAAAFITGQVIVADGGVTIV
;
A
#
# COMPACT_ATOMS: atom_id res chain seq x y z
N MET A 1 8.34 27.38 11.03
CA MET A 1 9.09 26.17 11.44
C MET A 1 8.58 25.03 10.59
N PRO A 2 9.42 24.12 10.10
CA PRO A 2 8.92 22.92 9.45
C PRO A 2 8.00 22.19 10.45
N ASN A 3 6.91 21.61 9.95
CA ASN A 3 5.98 20.85 10.80
C ASN A 3 6.67 19.54 11.19
N THR A 4 7.33 19.50 12.34
CA THR A 4 8.16 18.38 12.82
C THR A 4 7.39 17.06 12.95
N LEU A 5 6.05 17.12 13.13
CA LEU A 5 5.21 15.92 13.23
C LEU A 5 5.15 15.09 11.93
N PHE A 6 5.32 15.71 10.77
CA PHE A 6 5.25 15.06 9.46
C PHE A 6 6.60 14.96 8.77
N ASP A 7 7.68 15.39 9.43
CA ASP A 7 9.03 15.30 8.87
C ASP A 7 9.51 13.84 8.84
N LEU A 8 9.86 13.37 7.65
CA LEU A 8 10.44 12.05 7.42
C LEU A 8 11.86 12.13 6.88
N SER A 9 12.55 13.25 7.09
CA SER A 9 13.93 13.47 6.65
C SER A 9 14.86 12.36 7.15
N GLY A 10 15.62 11.75 6.23
CA GLY A 10 16.54 10.66 6.53
C GLY A 10 15.89 9.28 6.76
N LYS A 11 14.56 9.17 6.78
CA LYS A 11 13.85 7.87 6.80
C LYS A 11 13.91 7.23 5.42
N VAL A 12 13.79 5.90 5.41
CA VAL A 12 13.81 5.08 4.19
C VAL A 12 12.52 4.30 4.08
N ALA A 13 11.81 4.47 2.94
CA ALA A 13 10.56 3.79 2.65
C ALA A 13 10.70 2.83 1.47
N VAL A 14 10.21 1.59 1.63
CA VAL A 14 10.05 0.60 0.56
C VAL A 14 8.59 0.49 0.21
N ILE A 15 8.22 0.73 -1.07
CA ILE A 15 6.83 0.69 -1.52
C ILE A 15 6.68 -0.30 -2.67
N THR A 16 5.92 -1.38 -2.47
CA THR A 16 5.64 -2.35 -3.52
C THR A 16 4.54 -1.85 -4.46
N GLY A 17 4.67 -2.12 -5.79
CA GLY A 17 3.69 -1.69 -6.78
C GLY A 17 3.61 -0.17 -6.94
N SER A 18 4.75 0.53 -6.87
CA SER A 18 4.85 1.99 -6.78
C SER A 18 5.21 2.69 -8.09
N THR A 19 5.03 2.03 -9.25
CA THR A 19 5.27 2.68 -10.55
C THR A 19 4.03 3.37 -11.14
N ARG A 20 2.87 3.24 -10.50
CA ARG A 20 1.61 3.88 -10.91
C ARG A 20 0.58 3.93 -9.78
N GLY A 21 -0.50 4.69 -9.99
CA GLY A 21 -1.67 4.72 -9.12
C GLY A 21 -1.34 5.09 -7.67
N ILE A 22 -2.00 4.41 -6.73
CA ILE A 22 -1.88 4.66 -5.28
C ILE A 22 -0.42 4.52 -4.81
N GLY A 23 0.27 3.43 -5.21
CA GLY A 23 1.64 3.18 -4.78
C GLY A 23 2.62 4.27 -5.24
N LYS A 24 2.48 4.77 -6.47
CA LYS A 24 3.30 5.88 -6.97
C LYS A 24 3.03 7.16 -6.17
N SER A 25 1.77 7.45 -5.91
CA SER A 25 1.40 8.64 -5.13
C SER A 25 1.90 8.56 -3.69
N MET A 26 1.82 7.39 -3.04
CA MET A 26 2.41 7.22 -1.70
C MET A 26 3.93 7.42 -1.70
N ALA A 27 4.63 6.87 -2.70
CA ALA A 27 6.07 7.07 -2.83
C ALA A 27 6.42 8.55 -3.05
N GLU A 28 5.66 9.25 -3.89
CA GLU A 28 5.86 10.67 -4.16
C GLU A 28 5.61 11.55 -2.92
N GLU A 29 4.49 11.35 -2.22
CA GLU A 29 4.17 12.16 -1.04
C GLU A 29 5.14 11.87 0.13
N LEU A 30 5.61 10.62 0.31
CA LEU A 30 6.67 10.31 1.27
C LEU A 30 7.99 10.99 0.90
N ALA A 31 8.36 11.01 -0.39
CA ALA A 31 9.56 11.71 -0.85
C ALA A 31 9.47 13.23 -0.64
N ARG A 32 8.30 13.85 -0.85
CA ARG A 32 8.07 15.30 -0.63
C ARG A 32 8.31 15.73 0.81
N VAL A 33 8.17 14.83 1.77
CA VAL A 33 8.42 15.12 3.20
C VAL A 33 9.78 14.58 3.67
N GLY A 34 10.72 14.39 2.73
CA GLY A 34 12.13 14.10 3.01
C GLY A 34 12.50 12.61 3.14
N CYS A 35 11.55 11.70 2.87
CA CYS A 35 11.85 10.27 2.90
C CYS A 35 12.64 9.85 1.65
N LYS A 36 13.66 9.01 1.81
CA LYS A 36 14.29 8.27 0.71
C LYS A 36 13.35 7.12 0.32
N VAL A 37 13.04 6.96 -0.96
CA VAL A 37 12.02 6.02 -1.39
C VAL A 37 12.55 4.96 -2.34
N VAL A 38 12.10 3.72 -2.15
CA VAL A 38 12.31 2.64 -3.11
C VAL A 38 11.03 2.44 -3.90
N VAL A 39 11.11 2.67 -5.22
CA VAL A 39 10.04 2.36 -6.15
C VAL A 39 10.23 0.98 -6.74
N SER A 40 9.15 0.19 -6.77
CA SER A 40 9.21 -1.21 -7.18
C SER A 40 7.95 -1.67 -7.90
N SER A 41 8.15 -2.44 -8.95
CA SER A 41 7.12 -3.22 -9.65
C SER A 41 7.79 -4.35 -10.44
N ARG A 42 6.98 -5.23 -11.07
CA ARG A 42 7.49 -6.35 -11.88
C ARG A 42 8.16 -5.91 -13.19
N LYS A 43 7.83 -4.73 -13.70
CA LYS A 43 8.32 -4.23 -14.99
C LYS A 43 9.52 -3.32 -14.76
N ALA A 44 10.70 -3.75 -15.18
CA ALA A 44 11.95 -3.01 -14.99
C ALA A 44 11.93 -1.64 -15.70
N ASP A 45 11.35 -1.56 -16.91
CA ASP A 45 11.19 -0.33 -17.67
C ASP A 45 10.33 0.71 -16.93
N ALA A 46 9.21 0.27 -16.33
CA ALA A 46 8.34 1.14 -15.55
C ALA A 46 9.00 1.60 -14.23
N VAL A 47 9.82 0.73 -13.61
CA VAL A 47 10.60 1.10 -12.43
C VAL A 47 11.62 2.16 -12.78
N GLU A 48 12.37 1.97 -13.86
CA GLU A 48 13.39 2.93 -14.31
C GLU A 48 12.77 4.28 -14.72
N ALA A 49 11.66 4.26 -15.45
CA ALA A 49 10.95 5.49 -15.82
C ALA A 49 10.47 6.28 -14.59
N THR A 50 9.93 5.57 -13.58
CA THR A 50 9.46 6.22 -12.33
C THR A 50 10.64 6.74 -11.52
N ARG A 51 11.75 5.98 -11.43
CA ARG A 51 12.97 6.42 -10.77
C ARG A 51 13.50 7.72 -11.39
N ALA A 52 13.65 7.73 -12.72
CA ALA A 52 14.15 8.92 -13.44
C ALA A 52 13.22 10.14 -13.28
N GLU A 53 11.89 9.92 -13.25
CA GLU A 53 10.92 10.98 -13.01
C GLU A 53 11.08 11.59 -11.60
N PHE A 54 11.27 10.75 -10.58
CA PHE A 54 11.45 11.19 -9.19
C PHE A 54 12.80 11.89 -8.97
N GLU A 55 13.86 11.40 -9.58
CA GLU A 55 15.18 12.08 -9.55
C GLU A 55 15.13 13.48 -10.17
N LYS A 56 14.40 13.66 -11.29
CA LYS A 56 14.20 14.99 -11.89
C LYS A 56 13.45 15.97 -10.97
N GLN A 57 12.66 15.43 -10.02
CA GLN A 57 12.00 16.24 -8.99
C GLN A 57 12.91 16.51 -7.77
N GLY A 58 14.14 16.00 -7.77
CA GLY A 58 15.10 16.16 -6.68
C GLY A 58 14.95 15.15 -5.53
N PHE A 59 14.17 14.07 -5.71
CA PHE A 59 13.98 13.08 -4.66
C PHE A 59 15.12 12.07 -4.61
N GLU A 60 15.48 11.60 -3.42
CA GLU A 60 16.35 10.44 -3.23
C GLU A 60 15.56 9.16 -3.48
N VAL A 61 15.76 8.52 -4.61
CA VAL A 61 14.99 7.36 -5.06
C VAL A 61 15.91 6.21 -5.51
N LEU A 62 15.47 4.98 -5.24
CA LEU A 62 16.07 3.76 -5.76
C LEU A 62 15.01 2.95 -6.51
N GLY A 63 15.30 2.51 -7.73
CA GLY A 63 14.42 1.67 -8.52
C GLY A 63 14.85 0.21 -8.42
N ILE A 64 13.98 -0.69 -7.94
CA ILE A 64 14.26 -2.13 -7.85
C ILE A 64 13.08 -2.92 -8.40
N PRO A 65 13.22 -3.61 -9.55
CA PRO A 65 12.21 -4.54 -10.02
C PRO A 65 11.99 -5.67 -9.00
N CYS A 66 10.71 -6.00 -8.73
CA CYS A 66 10.34 -7.06 -7.80
C CYS A 66 8.96 -7.63 -8.13
N ASN A 67 8.88 -8.94 -8.25
CA ASN A 67 7.63 -9.69 -8.28
C ASN A 67 7.28 -10.14 -6.85
N VAL A 68 6.27 -9.52 -6.24
CA VAL A 68 5.88 -9.81 -4.85
C VAL A 68 5.41 -11.25 -4.61
N SER A 69 5.05 -12.00 -5.68
CA SER A 69 4.69 -13.42 -5.57
C SER A 69 5.92 -14.35 -5.39
N ARG A 70 7.12 -13.78 -5.32
CA ARG A 70 8.38 -14.49 -5.09
C ARG A 70 9.08 -13.93 -3.86
N LYS A 71 9.17 -14.76 -2.83
CA LYS A 71 9.72 -14.33 -1.53
C LYS A 71 11.17 -13.89 -1.63
N GLU A 72 11.96 -14.57 -2.46
CA GLU A 72 13.36 -14.25 -2.74
C GLU A 72 13.55 -12.88 -3.41
N GLU A 73 12.60 -12.45 -4.25
CA GLU A 73 12.65 -11.13 -4.86
C GLU A 73 12.29 -10.01 -3.85
N LEU A 74 11.36 -10.28 -2.91
CA LEU A 74 11.09 -9.38 -1.80
C LEU A 74 12.29 -9.27 -0.84
N GLN A 75 12.98 -10.39 -0.55
CA GLN A 75 14.21 -10.37 0.22
C GLN A 75 15.27 -9.50 -0.47
N ALA A 76 15.51 -9.74 -1.76
CA ALA A 76 16.49 -8.97 -2.52
C ALA A 76 16.13 -7.47 -2.61
N LEU A 77 14.84 -7.12 -2.66
CA LEU A 77 14.36 -5.74 -2.61
C LEU A 77 14.80 -5.04 -1.31
N VAL A 78 14.58 -5.70 -0.18
CA VAL A 78 14.95 -5.17 1.14
C VAL A 78 16.47 -5.14 1.31
N ASP A 79 17.18 -6.23 0.95
CA ASP A 79 18.64 -6.31 1.09
C ASP A 79 19.34 -5.20 0.29
N LYS A 80 18.95 -4.97 -0.96
CA LYS A 80 19.47 -3.88 -1.79
C LYS A 80 19.20 -2.50 -1.20
N THR A 81 18.04 -2.32 -0.55
CA THR A 81 17.72 -1.09 0.15
C THR A 81 18.63 -0.87 1.35
N VAL A 82 18.83 -1.92 2.16
CA VAL A 82 19.73 -1.88 3.32
C VAL A 82 21.18 -1.66 2.89
N VAL A 83 21.64 -2.30 1.83
CA VAL A 83 23.00 -2.04 1.27
C VAL A 83 23.16 -0.58 0.86
N LYS A 84 22.12 0.04 0.26
CA LYS A 84 22.19 1.42 -0.21
C LYS A 84 22.12 2.47 0.91
N TRP A 85 21.23 2.27 1.89
CA TRP A 85 20.89 3.30 2.89
C TRP A 85 20.95 2.83 4.36
N GLY A 86 21.36 1.57 4.60
CA GLY A 86 21.56 1.01 5.94
C GLY A 86 20.28 0.63 6.68
N ARG A 87 19.11 0.95 6.14
CA ARG A 87 17.84 0.81 6.89
C ARG A 87 16.58 0.74 6.02
N VAL A 88 15.50 0.26 6.62
CA VAL A 88 14.11 0.45 6.16
C VAL A 88 13.29 0.88 7.36
N ASP A 89 12.71 2.08 7.34
CA ASP A 89 11.90 2.64 8.42
C ASP A 89 10.41 2.50 8.15
N VAL A 90 10.03 2.55 6.88
CA VAL A 90 8.65 2.45 6.41
C VAL A 90 8.58 1.37 5.34
N ALA A 91 7.69 0.41 5.50
CA ALA A 91 7.38 -0.57 4.46
C ALA A 91 5.91 -0.49 4.08
N VAL A 92 5.63 -0.34 2.76
CA VAL A 92 4.27 -0.24 2.24
C VAL A 92 3.97 -1.43 1.33
N ALA A 93 3.11 -2.33 1.80
CA ALA A 93 2.56 -3.43 1.03
C ALA A 93 1.34 -2.94 0.23
N ASN A 94 1.61 -2.47 -1.00
CA ASN A 94 0.57 -1.93 -1.87
C ASN A 94 0.28 -2.81 -3.10
N ALA A 95 1.25 -3.58 -3.59
CA ALA A 95 1.05 -4.43 -4.75
C ALA A 95 -0.08 -5.43 -4.53
N ALA A 96 -1.05 -5.48 -5.47
CA ALA A 96 -2.17 -6.40 -5.41
C ALA A 96 -2.63 -6.81 -6.82
N VAL A 97 -3.41 -7.87 -6.89
CA VAL A 97 -4.06 -8.35 -8.12
C VAL A 97 -5.54 -8.65 -7.87
N ASN A 98 -6.33 -8.52 -8.93
CA ASN A 98 -7.70 -9.02 -8.98
C ASN A 98 -7.98 -9.58 -10.39
N PRO A 99 -7.65 -10.84 -10.65
CA PRO A 99 -7.74 -11.46 -11.98
C PRO A 99 -9.15 -11.93 -12.35
N TYR A 100 -10.11 -11.90 -11.43
CA TYR A 100 -11.44 -12.45 -11.65
C TYR A 100 -12.54 -11.46 -11.23
N TYR A 101 -13.54 -11.32 -12.11
CA TYR A 101 -14.73 -10.52 -11.91
C TYR A 101 -15.95 -11.39 -12.19
N GLY A 102 -16.68 -11.78 -11.13
CA GLY A 102 -17.86 -12.65 -11.23
C GLY A 102 -18.26 -13.24 -9.88
N PRO A 103 -19.29 -14.13 -9.86
CA PRO A 103 -19.77 -14.80 -8.66
C PRO A 103 -18.64 -15.60 -7.99
N LEU A 104 -18.52 -15.49 -6.67
CA LEU A 104 -17.45 -16.13 -5.90
C LEU A 104 -17.44 -17.66 -6.06
N ALA A 105 -18.62 -18.28 -6.13
CA ALA A 105 -18.73 -19.74 -6.30
C ALA A 105 -18.24 -20.26 -7.67
N GLN A 106 -17.94 -19.37 -8.62
CA GLN A 106 -17.46 -19.72 -9.96
C GLN A 106 -16.01 -19.30 -10.21
N ILE A 107 -15.31 -18.84 -9.17
CA ILE A 107 -13.90 -18.46 -9.34
C ILE A 107 -13.04 -19.69 -9.63
N PRO A 108 -12.18 -19.66 -10.67
CA PRO A 108 -11.19 -20.73 -10.87
C PRO A 108 -10.17 -20.78 -9.71
N ASP A 109 -9.77 -21.98 -9.28
CA ASP A 109 -8.82 -22.19 -8.18
C ASP A 109 -7.52 -21.41 -8.40
N GLU A 110 -6.99 -21.41 -9.62
CA GLU A 110 -5.75 -20.69 -9.98
C GLU A 110 -5.92 -19.15 -9.79
N ALA A 111 -7.11 -18.63 -10.05
CA ALA A 111 -7.39 -17.21 -9.85
C ALA A 111 -7.50 -16.90 -8.35
N PHE A 112 -8.12 -17.77 -7.57
CA PHE A 112 -8.20 -17.66 -6.12
C PHE A 112 -6.81 -17.71 -5.48
N ASP A 113 -6.01 -18.72 -5.81
CA ASP A 113 -4.64 -18.90 -5.32
C ASP A 113 -3.76 -17.69 -5.67
N LYS A 114 -3.89 -17.17 -6.89
CA LYS A 114 -3.17 -15.98 -7.34
C LYS A 114 -3.54 -14.75 -6.52
N VAL A 115 -4.82 -14.58 -6.17
CA VAL A 115 -5.25 -13.50 -5.27
C VAL A 115 -4.59 -13.62 -3.91
N PHE A 116 -4.68 -14.78 -3.26
CA PHE A 116 -4.16 -14.96 -1.91
C PHE A 116 -2.62 -14.93 -1.87
N LEU A 117 -1.95 -15.50 -2.87
CA LEU A 117 -0.49 -15.41 -2.98
C LEU A 117 -0.01 -13.95 -3.05
N ASN A 118 -0.63 -13.15 -3.93
CA ASN A 118 -0.18 -11.78 -4.20
C ASN A 118 -0.69 -10.76 -3.17
N ASN A 119 -1.89 -10.95 -2.62
CA ASN A 119 -2.50 -9.93 -1.77
C ASN A 119 -2.30 -10.20 -0.28
N VAL A 120 -2.13 -11.46 0.14
CA VAL A 120 -2.00 -11.84 1.55
C VAL A 120 -0.60 -12.37 1.86
N LYS A 121 -0.19 -13.44 1.14
CA LYS A 121 1.08 -14.11 1.45
C LYS A 121 2.28 -13.20 1.22
N SER A 122 2.26 -12.39 0.15
CA SER A 122 3.33 -11.43 -0.13
C SER A 122 3.41 -10.32 0.94
N VAL A 123 2.27 -9.90 1.49
CA VAL A 123 2.22 -8.90 2.59
C VAL A 123 2.88 -9.47 3.83
N LEU A 124 2.53 -10.72 4.20
CA LEU A 124 3.17 -11.42 5.32
C LEU A 124 4.68 -11.59 5.11
N TRP A 125 5.12 -11.93 3.90
CA TRP A 125 6.55 -12.04 3.59
C TRP A 125 7.27 -10.71 3.72
N LEU A 126 6.72 -9.62 3.16
CA LEU A 126 7.34 -8.30 3.31
C LEU A 126 7.43 -7.90 4.78
N ALA A 127 6.37 -8.15 5.56
CA ALA A 127 6.38 -7.90 7.00
C ALA A 127 7.48 -8.71 7.71
N SER A 128 7.56 -10.03 7.46
CA SER A 128 8.57 -10.89 8.10
C SER A 128 10.01 -10.52 7.76
N ILE A 129 10.24 -9.88 6.60
CA ILE A 129 11.57 -9.43 6.17
C ILE A 129 11.91 -8.05 6.78
N THR A 130 10.93 -7.16 6.93
CA THR A 130 11.22 -5.76 7.32
C THR A 130 11.08 -5.49 8.82
N LEU A 131 10.09 -6.13 9.50
CA LEU A 131 9.78 -5.82 10.90
C LEU A 131 10.93 -6.13 11.88
N PRO A 132 11.71 -7.24 11.74
CA PRO A 132 12.84 -7.48 12.63
C PRO A 132 13.87 -6.35 12.61
N GLY A 133 14.30 -5.92 11.44
CA GLY A 133 15.25 -4.83 11.32
C GLY A 133 14.71 -3.48 11.78
N MET A 134 13.40 -3.21 11.66
CA MET A 134 12.76 -2.03 12.28
C MET A 134 12.85 -2.10 13.79
N ALA A 135 12.50 -3.24 14.40
CA ALA A 135 12.54 -3.46 15.84
C ALA A 135 13.96 -3.30 16.42
N GLU A 136 14.98 -3.86 15.76
CA GLU A 136 16.40 -3.73 16.15
C GLU A 136 16.87 -2.28 16.17
N ARG A 137 16.29 -1.42 15.32
CA ARG A 137 16.61 0.02 15.29
C ARG A 137 15.71 0.89 16.17
N GLY A 138 14.88 0.26 17.03
CA GLY A 138 14.04 0.95 17.98
C GLY A 138 12.68 1.41 17.47
N GLY A 139 12.24 0.92 16.30
CA GLY A 139 10.91 1.17 15.77
C GLY A 139 10.82 1.33 14.26
N GLY A 140 9.59 1.42 13.77
CA GLY A 140 9.29 1.57 12.36
C GLY A 140 7.79 1.58 12.07
N CYS A 141 7.44 1.66 10.79
CA CYS A 141 6.05 1.68 10.34
C CYS A 141 5.82 0.72 9.18
N PHE A 142 4.85 -0.18 9.32
CA PHE A 142 4.38 -1.05 8.25
C PHE A 142 2.96 -0.64 7.85
N ILE A 143 2.73 -0.39 6.56
CA ILE A 143 1.44 0.02 6.02
C ILE A 143 0.99 -0.99 4.97
N THR A 144 -0.24 -1.51 5.12
CA THR A 144 -0.88 -2.35 4.11
C THR A 144 -1.95 -1.55 3.38
N VAL A 145 -1.96 -1.61 2.06
CA VAL A 145 -3.07 -1.06 1.28
C VAL A 145 -4.16 -2.13 1.16
N GLY A 146 -5.16 -1.99 2.04
CA GLY A 146 -6.37 -2.77 2.06
C GLY A 146 -7.38 -2.32 1.00
N SER A 147 -8.65 -2.38 1.35
CA SER A 147 -9.79 -1.90 0.56
C SER A 147 -11.05 -1.89 1.41
N ILE A 148 -12.00 -1.01 1.10
CA ILE A 148 -13.37 -1.15 1.63
C ILE A 148 -14.02 -2.48 1.22
N GLY A 149 -13.54 -3.14 0.16
CA GLY A 149 -13.94 -4.50 -0.19
C GLY A 149 -13.60 -5.55 0.88
N GLY A 150 -12.70 -5.26 1.81
CA GLY A 150 -12.45 -6.08 3.01
C GLY A 150 -13.41 -5.78 4.18
N ILE A 151 -14.28 -4.77 4.04
CA ILE A 151 -15.25 -4.33 5.06
C ILE A 151 -16.68 -4.59 4.58
N ARG A 152 -16.96 -4.33 3.29
CA ARG A 152 -18.28 -4.50 2.67
C ARG A 152 -18.27 -5.69 1.72
N ALA A 153 -19.36 -6.43 1.66
CA ALA A 153 -19.56 -7.48 0.68
C ALA A 153 -19.64 -6.91 -0.76
N ASN A 154 -19.20 -7.71 -1.72
CA ASN A 154 -19.29 -7.41 -3.14
C ASN A 154 -19.55 -8.69 -3.92
N THR A 155 -20.52 -8.68 -4.81
CA THR A 155 -20.96 -9.86 -5.59
C THR A 155 -20.05 -10.17 -6.79
N VAL A 156 -19.10 -9.29 -7.11
CA VAL A 156 -18.27 -9.38 -8.34
C VAL A 156 -16.78 -9.59 -8.04
N ILE A 157 -16.30 -9.11 -6.89
CA ILE A 157 -14.87 -9.19 -6.49
C ILE A 157 -14.70 -9.91 -5.15
N GLY A 158 -15.47 -10.99 -4.91
CA GLY A 158 -15.53 -11.67 -3.60
C GLY A 158 -14.18 -12.14 -3.08
N ALA A 159 -13.39 -12.86 -3.88
CA ALA A 159 -12.07 -13.34 -3.46
C ALA A 159 -11.07 -12.20 -3.15
N TYR A 160 -11.12 -11.12 -3.95
CA TYR A 160 -10.35 -9.91 -3.64
C TYR A 160 -10.78 -9.31 -2.30
N GLY A 161 -12.09 -9.18 -2.06
CA GLY A 161 -12.62 -8.71 -0.78
C GLY A 161 -12.15 -9.56 0.40
N MET A 162 -12.21 -10.89 0.28
CA MET A 162 -11.70 -11.83 1.28
C MET A 162 -10.20 -11.60 1.55
N SER A 163 -9.39 -11.42 0.51
CA SER A 163 -7.97 -11.16 0.68
C SER A 163 -7.71 -9.84 1.42
N LYS A 164 -8.53 -8.81 1.18
CA LYS A 164 -8.41 -7.52 1.88
C LYS A 164 -8.91 -7.56 3.33
N ALA A 165 -9.92 -8.39 3.63
CA ALA A 165 -10.31 -8.68 5.00
C ALA A 165 -9.21 -9.44 5.77
N ALA A 166 -8.53 -10.39 5.11
CA ALA A 166 -7.36 -11.07 5.68
C ALA A 166 -6.21 -10.08 5.97
N ASP A 167 -5.93 -9.13 5.07
CA ASP A 167 -4.94 -8.06 5.31
C ASP A 167 -5.31 -7.20 6.54
N HIS A 168 -6.59 -6.86 6.71
CA HIS A 168 -7.05 -6.09 7.87
C HIS A 168 -6.86 -6.84 9.18
N HIS A 169 -7.03 -8.17 9.18
CA HIS A 169 -6.77 -8.98 10.38
C HIS A 169 -5.28 -9.22 10.61
N LEU A 170 -4.51 -9.44 9.55
CA LEU A 170 -3.04 -9.55 9.61
C LEU A 170 -2.40 -8.33 10.29
N VAL A 171 -2.88 -7.13 9.95
CA VAL A 171 -2.42 -5.87 10.56
C VAL A 171 -2.62 -5.88 12.07
N ARG A 172 -3.76 -6.37 12.58
CA ARG A 172 -4.02 -6.45 14.03
C ARG A 172 -3.07 -7.40 14.73
N ASN A 173 -2.83 -8.58 14.13
CA ASN A 173 -1.91 -9.58 14.68
C ASN A 173 -0.48 -9.03 14.73
N LEU A 174 0.01 -8.47 13.61
CA LEU A 174 1.35 -7.90 13.55
C LEU A 174 1.51 -6.69 14.50
N ALA A 175 0.48 -5.86 14.66
CA ALA A 175 0.51 -4.75 15.62
C ALA A 175 0.63 -5.24 17.07
N ALA A 176 -0.07 -6.32 17.43
CA ALA A 176 0.03 -6.93 18.76
C ALA A 176 1.41 -7.56 19.01
N GLU A 177 1.98 -8.24 18.00
CA GLU A 177 3.29 -8.89 18.10
C GLU A 177 4.46 -7.90 18.17
N TRP A 178 4.40 -6.82 17.39
CA TRP A 178 5.53 -5.92 17.17
C TRP A 178 5.40 -4.56 17.88
N GLY A 179 4.21 -4.23 18.39
CA GLY A 179 3.98 -3.02 19.18
C GLY A 179 4.90 -2.88 20.39
N PRO A 180 5.18 -3.93 21.18
CA PRO A 180 6.14 -3.88 22.28
C PRO A 180 7.57 -3.51 21.86
N LYS A 181 7.89 -3.62 20.56
CA LYS A 181 9.17 -3.23 19.95
C LYS A 181 9.10 -1.90 19.22
N ASN A 182 8.07 -1.09 19.51
CA ASN A 182 7.83 0.22 18.89
C ASN A 182 7.68 0.18 17.35
N VAL A 183 7.17 -0.94 16.80
CA VAL A 183 6.84 -1.03 15.37
C VAL A 183 5.32 -0.92 15.21
N ARG A 184 4.88 0.11 14.49
CA ARG A 184 3.47 0.37 14.21
C ARG A 184 3.06 -0.31 12.92
N VAL A 185 1.91 -0.97 12.92
CA VAL A 185 1.38 -1.69 11.75
C VAL A 185 -0.06 -1.26 11.54
N ASN A 186 -0.37 -0.66 10.37
CA ASN A 186 -1.70 -0.17 10.06
C ASN A 186 -2.11 -0.50 8.62
N ALA A 187 -3.40 -0.47 8.34
CA ALA A 187 -3.94 -0.56 6.99
C ALA A 187 -4.61 0.74 6.57
N ILE A 188 -4.52 1.04 5.28
CA ILE A 188 -5.40 2.02 4.63
C ILE A 188 -6.43 1.22 3.83
N ALA A 189 -7.72 1.52 3.96
CA ALA A 189 -8.80 0.91 3.19
C ALA A 189 -9.41 1.94 2.23
N PRO A 190 -8.87 2.06 1.00
CA PRO A 190 -9.42 2.97 0.00
C PRO A 190 -10.81 2.54 -0.48
N GLY A 191 -11.64 3.52 -0.79
CA GLY A 191 -12.79 3.36 -1.65
C GLY A 191 -12.40 3.25 -3.12
N LEU A 192 -13.29 3.64 -4.02
CA LEU A 192 -12.98 3.65 -5.46
C LEU A 192 -12.05 4.83 -5.80
N ILE A 193 -10.80 4.50 -6.11
CA ILE A 193 -9.77 5.46 -6.51
C ILE A 193 -9.56 5.37 -8.03
N LYS A 194 -9.52 6.51 -8.69
CA LYS A 194 -9.30 6.62 -10.14
C LYS A 194 -7.88 6.21 -10.52
N THR A 195 -7.72 4.95 -10.85
CA THR A 195 -6.45 4.30 -11.23
C THR A 195 -6.67 3.33 -12.39
N ASP A 196 -5.60 2.93 -13.08
CA ASP A 196 -5.68 1.89 -14.11
C ASP A 196 -6.16 0.54 -13.54
N PHE A 197 -5.79 0.23 -12.30
CA PHE A 197 -6.22 -1.00 -11.62
C PHE A 197 -7.75 -1.09 -11.50
N ALA A 198 -8.40 0.03 -11.24
CA ALA A 198 -9.85 0.12 -11.06
C ALA A 198 -10.60 0.59 -12.33
N LYS A 199 -9.91 0.70 -13.48
CA LYS A 199 -10.43 1.32 -14.72
C LYS A 199 -11.79 0.76 -15.13
N ALA A 200 -11.97 -0.56 -15.08
CA ALA A 200 -13.23 -1.22 -15.41
C ALA A 200 -14.44 -0.77 -14.55
N LEU A 201 -14.19 -0.17 -13.39
CA LEU A 201 -15.22 0.29 -12.45
C LEU A 201 -15.65 1.76 -12.66
N TRP A 202 -14.85 2.56 -13.40
CA TRP A 202 -15.08 3.99 -13.57
C TRP A 202 -14.91 4.53 -14.99
N GLU A 203 -14.47 3.72 -15.95
CA GLU A 203 -14.26 4.16 -17.34
C GLU A 203 -15.59 4.50 -18.02
N ASP A 204 -16.63 3.71 -17.79
CA ASP A 204 -17.98 3.98 -18.27
C ASP A 204 -18.57 5.22 -17.55
N PRO A 205 -19.02 6.26 -18.29
CA PRO A 205 -19.52 7.50 -17.68
C PRO A 205 -20.74 7.31 -16.79
N ALA A 206 -21.65 6.39 -17.14
CA ALA A 206 -22.88 6.16 -16.37
C ALA A 206 -22.54 5.44 -15.04
N ARG A 207 -21.68 4.41 -15.09
CA ARG A 207 -21.18 3.73 -13.89
C ARG A 207 -20.41 4.69 -13.00
N ARG A 208 -19.56 5.53 -13.57
CA ARG A 208 -18.81 6.55 -12.82
C ARG A 208 -19.76 7.48 -12.09
N LYS A 209 -20.75 8.05 -12.82
CA LYS A 209 -21.74 8.96 -12.23
C LYS A 209 -22.50 8.30 -11.07
N ALA A 210 -22.94 7.05 -11.25
CA ALA A 210 -23.59 6.31 -10.18
C ALA A 210 -22.71 6.18 -8.93
N ARG A 211 -21.40 5.89 -9.09
CA ARG A 211 -20.44 5.79 -7.98
C ARG A 211 -20.18 7.14 -7.31
N GLU A 212 -20.11 8.22 -8.09
CA GLU A 212 -19.98 9.57 -7.55
C GLU A 212 -21.23 9.97 -6.75
N ASP A 213 -22.41 9.59 -7.22
CA ASP A 213 -23.68 9.87 -6.53
C ASP A 213 -23.87 9.05 -5.24
N GLU A 214 -23.36 7.81 -5.20
CA GLU A 214 -23.34 6.97 -3.99
C GLU A 214 -22.34 7.50 -2.95
N THR A 215 -21.30 8.23 -3.37
CA THR A 215 -20.26 8.73 -2.47
C THR A 215 -20.71 10.02 -1.79
N PRO A 216 -20.71 10.14 -0.47
CA PRO A 216 -21.05 11.41 0.22
C PRO A 216 -20.26 12.62 -0.26
N LEU A 217 -18.95 12.46 -0.54
CA LEU A 217 -18.13 13.54 -1.11
C LEU A 217 -18.36 13.79 -2.61
N ARG A 218 -19.32 13.08 -3.24
CA ARG A 218 -19.76 13.28 -4.64
C ARG A 218 -18.65 13.23 -5.69
N ARG A 219 -17.59 12.51 -5.42
CA ARG A 219 -16.48 12.27 -6.34
C ARG A 219 -15.83 10.93 -6.12
N LEU A 220 -15.14 10.43 -7.12
CA LEU A 220 -14.16 9.36 -6.94
C LEU A 220 -12.93 9.90 -6.22
N GLY A 221 -12.25 9.04 -5.46
CA GLY A 221 -10.94 9.37 -4.93
C GLY A 221 -9.87 9.43 -6.04
N VAL A 222 -8.80 10.16 -5.77
CA VAL A 222 -7.59 10.19 -6.60
C VAL A 222 -6.41 9.63 -5.81
N PRO A 223 -5.33 9.13 -6.45
CA PRO A 223 -4.19 8.54 -5.75
C PRO A 223 -3.63 9.40 -4.62
N ARG A 224 -3.64 10.71 -4.77
CA ARG A 224 -3.15 11.66 -3.77
C ARG A 224 -3.98 11.69 -2.48
N ASP A 225 -5.27 11.37 -2.54
CA ASP A 225 -6.11 11.23 -1.35
C ASP A 225 -5.58 10.13 -0.41
N ILE A 226 -4.84 9.15 -0.97
CA ILE A 226 -4.24 8.04 -0.22
C ILE A 226 -2.78 8.34 0.16
N GLY A 227 -2.05 9.07 -0.69
CA GLY A 227 -0.66 9.43 -0.45
C GLY A 227 -0.45 10.19 0.87
N GLY A 228 -1.30 11.16 1.16
CA GLY A 228 -1.26 11.93 2.42
C GLY A 228 -1.50 11.07 3.67
N ILE A 229 -2.34 10.03 3.58
CA ILE A 229 -2.57 9.11 4.69
C ILE A 229 -1.32 8.25 4.96
N ALA A 230 -0.59 7.85 3.92
CA ALA A 230 0.67 7.13 4.09
C ALA A 230 1.72 8.00 4.81
N VAL A 231 1.81 9.29 4.48
CA VAL A 231 2.67 10.24 5.21
C VAL A 231 2.26 10.34 6.68
N PHE A 232 0.97 10.53 6.96
CA PHE A 232 0.43 10.57 8.32
C PHE A 232 0.81 9.32 9.11
N LEU A 233 0.51 8.13 8.57
CA LEU A 233 0.79 6.86 9.25
C LEU A 233 2.30 6.60 9.45
N ALA A 234 3.15 7.05 8.54
CA ALA A 234 4.59 6.90 8.63
C ALA A 234 5.23 7.85 9.66
N SER A 235 4.59 8.96 9.96
CA SER A 235 5.14 10.07 10.75
C SER A 235 4.83 9.96 12.26
N GLU A 236 5.43 10.86 13.06
CA GLU A 236 5.17 11.01 14.48
C GLU A 236 3.73 11.46 14.79
N ALA A 237 3.03 12.05 13.82
CA ALA A 237 1.61 12.38 13.96
C ALA A 237 0.73 11.14 14.22
N ALA A 238 1.19 9.94 13.89
CA ALA A 238 0.53 8.67 14.13
C ALA A 238 1.24 7.81 15.21
N ALA A 239 2.05 8.41 16.09
CA ALA A 239 2.85 7.67 17.09
C ALA A 239 2.01 6.76 18.01
N PHE A 240 0.75 7.10 18.25
CA PHE A 240 -0.16 6.29 19.10
C PHE A 240 -1.22 5.52 18.28
N ILE A 241 -0.94 5.26 16.96
CA ILE A 241 -1.85 4.56 16.06
C ILE A 241 -1.18 3.27 15.57
N THR A 242 -1.70 2.12 15.99
CA THR A 242 -1.30 0.80 15.51
C THR A 242 -2.49 -0.17 15.51
N GLY A 243 -2.48 -1.18 14.64
CA GLY A 243 -3.55 -2.16 14.49
C GLY A 243 -4.82 -1.63 13.81
N GLN A 244 -4.79 -0.41 13.27
CA GLN A 244 -5.98 0.26 12.75
C GLN A 244 -6.13 0.07 11.24
N VAL A 245 -7.39 0.15 10.79
CA VAL A 245 -7.78 0.22 9.38
C VAL A 245 -8.36 1.60 9.14
N ILE A 246 -7.59 2.46 8.47
CA ILE A 246 -8.00 3.83 8.15
C ILE A 246 -8.79 3.80 6.85
N VAL A 247 -10.10 4.01 6.94
CA VAL A 247 -11.00 4.06 5.78
C VAL A 247 -10.85 5.42 5.09
N ALA A 248 -10.66 5.38 3.76
CA ALA A 248 -10.51 6.56 2.90
C ALA A 248 -11.34 6.37 1.63
N ASP A 249 -12.65 6.55 1.74
CA ASP A 249 -13.63 6.14 0.74
C ASP A 249 -14.66 7.23 0.37
N GLY A 250 -14.46 8.44 0.86
CA GLY A 250 -15.39 9.54 0.66
C GLY A 250 -16.73 9.39 1.38
N GLY A 251 -16.80 8.46 2.36
CA GLY A 251 -17.98 8.19 3.19
C GLY A 251 -18.88 7.04 2.70
N VAL A 252 -18.45 6.29 1.67
CA VAL A 252 -19.27 5.21 1.07
C VAL A 252 -19.64 4.09 2.06
N THR A 253 -18.81 3.82 3.08
CA THR A 253 -19.06 2.72 4.03
C THR A 253 -19.94 3.10 5.20
N ILE A 254 -20.26 4.37 5.40
CA ILE A 254 -21.06 4.84 6.53
C ILE A 254 -22.52 5.20 6.18
N VAL A 255 -22.90 5.05 4.90
CA VAL A 255 -24.26 5.30 4.38
C VAL A 255 -24.87 4.05 3.75
#